data_155beff9eaf94c6d3ee69ca60ba172fe
#
_entry.id   155beff9eaf94c6d3ee69ca60ba172fe
#
_cell.length_a   1.000
_cell.length_b   1.000
_cell.length_c   1.000
_cell.angle_alpha   90.00
_cell.angle_beta   90.00
_cell.angle_gamma   90.00
#
_symmetry.space_group_name_H-M   'P 1'
#
loop_
_entity.id
_entity.type
_entity.pdbx_description
1 polymer ?
#
loop_
_entity_poly.entity_id
_entity_poly.type
_entity_poly.pdbx_seq_one_letter_code
_entity_poly.pdbx_strand_id
1 'polypeptide(L)'
;ISFPLRNVFKSKKNLQIRLAEVHSIDSVNNKIETTIGEFFYDYLVIAIGCTTNFFGNDEIRSHAFTLKTTYDAINIRNHILQTFEDIISAETSDREGLLNLTIVGAGPTGVELAGAFAEIKNNILPKDYPDIDFTHFKISLIEGSKDTLNSMSISAKRTSKKYLQKMGVNIITETFVKRYDGNLLELSNGNIIKSKTVIWAAGVIGNTIKGLPNNIQAVGNRIEVNRTNLVEGTKNIFAIGDIALMKTPKYQKGHPQLANVAINQAKNLAFNLNKAKTNEFEYKDLGSMATIGRNKAVVDLPHFKFKGYFAWLVWMFLHLMLILSVRNKLIIFINWVWAYLTKDTSLRLILKQTKIKMD
;
A
#
# COMPACT_ATOMS: atom_id res chain seq x y z
N ILE A 1 5.85 -10.89 -6.28
CA ILE A 1 6.78 -9.89 -6.84
C ILE A 1 7.87 -9.52 -5.81
N SER A 2 8.11 -10.38 -4.85
CA SER A 2 9.16 -10.18 -3.85
C SER A 2 10.48 -10.78 -4.32
N PHE A 3 11.59 -10.06 -4.08
CA PHE A 3 12.92 -10.51 -4.43
C PHE A 3 13.77 -10.72 -3.18
N PRO A 4 14.47 -11.84 -3.06
CA PRO A 4 15.46 -12.01 -2.01
C PRO A 4 16.63 -11.03 -2.24
N LEU A 5 16.84 -10.09 -1.32
CA LEU A 5 17.94 -9.11 -1.42
C LEU A 5 19.30 -9.79 -1.60
N ARG A 6 19.52 -10.92 -0.91
CA ARG A 6 20.76 -11.70 -1.05
C ARG A 6 21.00 -12.22 -2.47
N ASN A 7 19.95 -12.48 -3.24
CA ASN A 7 20.09 -12.89 -4.63
C ASN A 7 20.38 -11.70 -5.55
N VAL A 8 19.77 -10.53 -5.28
CA VAL A 8 20.00 -9.30 -6.04
C VAL A 8 21.46 -8.84 -5.91
N PHE A 9 22.05 -8.96 -4.71
CA PHE A 9 23.39 -8.47 -4.40
C PHE A 9 24.46 -9.58 -4.33
N LYS A 10 24.19 -10.77 -4.84
CA LYS A 10 25.07 -11.94 -4.74
C LYS A 10 26.51 -11.69 -5.19
N SER A 11 26.73 -10.85 -6.20
CA SER A 11 28.06 -10.56 -6.76
C SER A 11 28.80 -9.41 -6.04
N LYS A 12 28.17 -8.75 -5.05
CA LYS A 12 28.74 -7.56 -4.38
C LYS A 12 29.47 -8.00 -3.10
N LYS A 13 30.81 -8.03 -3.17
CA LYS A 13 31.66 -8.45 -2.04
C LYS A 13 31.72 -7.45 -0.88
N ASN A 14 31.48 -6.18 -1.17
CA ASN A 14 31.52 -5.05 -0.22
C ASN A 14 30.16 -4.77 0.44
N LEU A 15 29.17 -5.66 0.31
CA LEU A 15 27.84 -5.49 0.87
C LEU A 15 27.53 -6.64 1.83
N GLN A 16 27.06 -6.30 3.02
CA GLN A 16 26.57 -7.25 4.02
C GLN A 16 25.07 -7.03 4.25
N ILE A 17 24.31 -8.13 4.24
CA ILE A 17 22.88 -8.11 4.57
C ILE A 17 22.71 -8.79 5.92
N ARG A 18 22.10 -8.06 6.86
CA ARG A 18 21.73 -8.56 8.19
C ARG A 18 20.23 -8.42 8.38
N LEU A 19 19.61 -9.43 8.95
CA LEU A 19 18.23 -9.38 9.41
C LEU A 19 18.25 -9.15 10.92
N ALA A 20 17.81 -7.96 11.32
CA ALA A 20 17.77 -7.53 12.71
C ALA A 20 16.73 -6.44 12.90
N GLU A 21 16.20 -6.30 14.09
CA GLU A 21 15.43 -5.14 14.51
C GLU A 21 16.40 -4.06 15.02
N VAL A 22 16.22 -2.83 14.55
CA VAL A 22 16.98 -1.67 15.03
C VAL A 22 16.17 -1.01 16.16
N HIS A 23 16.73 -1.00 17.37
CA HIS A 23 16.06 -0.46 18.55
C HIS A 23 16.24 1.03 18.68
N SER A 24 17.47 1.52 18.42
CA SER A 24 17.82 2.93 18.58
C SER A 24 19.02 3.34 17.73
N ILE A 25 19.13 4.65 17.51
CA ILE A 25 20.26 5.31 16.88
C ILE A 25 20.95 6.17 17.95
N ASP A 26 22.22 5.97 18.16
CA ASP A 26 23.07 6.89 18.93
C ASP A 26 23.81 7.79 17.95
N SER A 27 23.23 8.96 17.71
CA SER A 27 23.76 9.93 16.74
C SER A 27 25.02 10.64 17.21
N VAL A 28 25.34 10.60 18.51
CA VAL A 28 26.54 11.19 19.10
C VAL A 28 27.75 10.28 18.86
N ASN A 29 27.59 8.98 19.10
CA ASN A 29 28.66 8.00 18.98
C ASN A 29 28.66 7.28 17.62
N ASN A 30 27.81 7.66 16.67
CA ASN A 30 27.67 7.07 15.34
C ASN A 30 27.45 5.55 15.39
N LYS A 31 26.53 5.08 16.21
CA LYS A 31 26.19 3.66 16.31
C LYS A 31 24.68 3.44 16.26
N ILE A 32 24.30 2.22 15.86
CA ILE A 32 22.92 1.71 15.98
C ILE A 32 22.90 0.49 16.91
N GLU A 33 21.86 0.38 17.70
CA GLU A 33 21.60 -0.75 18.57
C GLU A 33 20.56 -1.67 17.93
N THR A 34 20.87 -2.95 17.87
CA THR A 34 20.02 -3.94 17.19
C THR A 34 19.88 -5.21 18.01
N THR A 35 18.94 -6.09 17.61
CA THR A 35 18.76 -7.42 18.21
C THR A 35 19.98 -8.34 18.08
N ILE A 36 20.94 -8.01 17.21
CA ILE A 36 22.15 -8.83 16.96
C ILE A 36 23.45 -8.09 17.33
N GLY A 37 23.36 -7.03 18.13
CA GLY A 37 24.49 -6.25 18.60
C GLY A 37 24.51 -4.83 18.06
N GLU A 38 25.60 -4.13 18.33
CA GLU A 38 25.83 -2.75 17.92
C GLU A 38 26.59 -2.70 16.59
N PHE A 39 26.28 -1.69 15.79
CA PHE A 39 26.99 -1.41 14.53
C PHE A 39 27.38 0.07 14.51
N PHE A 40 28.65 0.34 14.25
CA PHE A 40 29.18 1.69 14.06
C PHE A 40 29.11 2.08 12.59
N TYR A 41 28.93 3.37 12.30
CA TYR A 41 28.82 3.89 10.95
C TYR A 41 29.56 5.23 10.75
N ASP A 42 30.10 5.43 9.58
CA ASP A 42 30.54 6.74 9.09
C ASP A 42 29.36 7.53 8.53
N TYR A 43 28.48 6.85 7.78
CA TYR A 43 27.23 7.38 7.24
C TYR A 43 26.07 6.41 7.52
N LEU A 44 24.94 6.96 7.97
CA LEU A 44 23.71 6.21 8.17
C LEU A 44 22.63 6.66 7.21
N VAL A 45 22.01 5.74 6.48
CA VAL A 45 20.86 6.01 5.63
C VAL A 45 19.63 5.32 6.19
N ILE A 46 18.64 6.11 6.61
CA ILE A 46 17.36 5.63 7.14
C ILE A 46 16.37 5.51 5.99
N ALA A 47 15.93 4.28 5.69
CA ALA A 47 14.99 3.97 4.60
C ALA A 47 13.84 3.06 5.08
N ILE A 48 13.40 3.23 6.32
CA ILE A 48 12.43 2.37 7.01
C ILE A 48 10.99 2.54 6.54
N GLY A 49 10.72 3.52 5.68
CA GLY A 49 9.42 3.74 5.05
C GLY A 49 8.31 4.12 6.02
N CYS A 50 7.10 3.70 5.70
CA CYS A 50 5.88 4.01 6.43
C CYS A 50 5.04 2.75 6.69
N THR A 51 4.15 2.83 7.66
CA THR A 51 3.13 1.83 7.98
C THR A 51 1.73 2.40 7.81
N THR A 52 0.72 1.57 8.00
CA THR A 52 -0.69 2.00 7.94
C THR A 52 -1.01 2.97 9.07
N ASN A 53 -1.71 4.05 8.74
CA ASN A 53 -2.18 5.03 9.70
C ASN A 53 -3.61 4.71 10.15
N PHE A 54 -3.79 4.40 11.41
CA PHE A 54 -5.10 4.18 12.04
C PHE A 54 -5.61 5.41 12.79
N PHE A 55 -4.93 6.57 12.66
CA PHE A 55 -5.28 7.86 13.30
C PHE A 55 -5.46 7.75 14.82
N GLY A 56 -4.65 6.90 15.47
CA GLY A 56 -4.69 6.69 16.92
C GLY A 56 -5.80 5.75 17.41
N ASN A 57 -6.52 5.11 16.50
CA ASN A 57 -7.60 4.17 16.86
C ASN A 57 -7.06 2.74 16.95
N ASP A 58 -6.78 2.27 18.17
CA ASP A 58 -6.23 0.93 18.40
C ASP A 58 -7.27 -0.18 18.25
N GLU A 59 -8.56 0.12 18.41
CA GLU A 59 -9.62 -0.85 18.17
C GLU A 59 -9.70 -1.20 16.67
N ILE A 60 -9.69 -0.20 15.80
CA ILE A 60 -9.62 -0.43 14.34
C ILE A 60 -8.33 -1.16 13.98
N ARG A 61 -7.20 -0.80 14.58
CA ARG A 61 -5.89 -1.44 14.35
C ARG A 61 -5.92 -2.94 14.65
N SER A 62 -6.62 -3.34 15.71
CA SER A 62 -6.65 -4.74 16.16
C SER A 62 -7.55 -5.63 15.30
N HIS A 63 -8.49 -5.06 14.54
CA HIS A 63 -9.51 -5.82 13.83
C HIS A 63 -9.46 -5.65 12.30
N ALA A 64 -8.98 -4.52 11.78
CA ALA A 64 -8.95 -4.26 10.35
C ALA A 64 -7.72 -4.87 9.67
N PHE A 65 -7.87 -5.35 8.46
CA PHE A 65 -6.77 -5.79 7.61
C PHE A 65 -6.03 -4.60 7.01
N THR A 66 -4.71 -4.70 6.93
CA THR A 66 -3.86 -3.76 6.20
C THR A 66 -3.42 -4.34 4.86
N LEU A 67 -3.00 -3.49 3.92
CA LEU A 67 -2.38 -3.92 2.67
C LEU A 67 -1.11 -3.10 2.40
N LYS A 68 -0.06 -3.40 3.14
CA LYS A 68 1.26 -2.77 2.98
C LYS A 68 2.32 -3.78 2.53
N THR A 69 2.20 -5.02 2.92
CA THR A 69 3.18 -6.08 2.68
C THR A 69 2.59 -7.23 1.86
N THR A 70 3.45 -8.09 1.29
CA THR A 70 3.02 -9.34 0.65
C THR A 70 2.30 -10.26 1.65
N TYR A 71 2.73 -10.24 2.91
CA TYR A 71 2.07 -11.00 3.98
C TYR A 71 0.63 -10.54 4.20
N ASP A 72 0.40 -9.22 4.24
CA ASP A 72 -0.95 -8.66 4.34
C ASP A 72 -1.85 -9.13 3.20
N ALA A 73 -1.33 -9.10 1.96
CA ALA A 73 -2.08 -9.54 0.79
C ALA A 73 -2.45 -11.03 0.88
N ILE A 74 -1.55 -11.88 1.37
CA ILE A 74 -1.80 -13.30 1.60
C ILE A 74 -2.86 -13.49 2.69
N ASN A 75 -2.77 -12.74 3.78
CA ASN A 75 -3.73 -12.80 4.89
C ASN A 75 -5.13 -12.38 4.44
N ILE A 76 -5.26 -11.27 3.71
CA ILE A 76 -6.54 -10.83 3.15
C ILE A 76 -7.12 -11.92 2.24
N ARG A 77 -6.31 -12.46 1.33
CA ARG A 77 -6.75 -13.53 0.43
C ARG A 77 -7.25 -14.75 1.20
N ASN A 78 -6.46 -15.24 2.17
CA ASN A 78 -6.82 -16.40 2.97
C ASN A 78 -8.08 -16.15 3.78
N HIS A 79 -8.22 -14.96 4.39
CA HIS A 79 -9.41 -14.57 5.14
C HIS A 79 -10.66 -14.57 4.25
N ILE A 80 -10.57 -13.98 3.05
CA ILE A 80 -11.71 -13.90 2.13
C ILE A 80 -12.15 -15.28 1.65
N LEU A 81 -11.21 -16.15 1.28
CA LEU A 81 -11.53 -17.53 0.91
C LEU A 81 -12.17 -18.27 2.07
N GLN A 82 -11.64 -18.12 3.30
CA GLN A 82 -12.24 -18.72 4.49
C GLN A 82 -13.65 -18.16 4.78
N THR A 83 -13.84 -16.85 4.55
CA THR A 83 -15.16 -16.22 4.73
C THR A 83 -16.22 -16.85 3.84
N PHE A 84 -15.88 -17.21 2.60
CA PHE A 84 -16.84 -17.90 1.71
C PHE A 84 -17.13 -19.34 2.14
N GLU A 85 -16.14 -20.07 2.65
CA GLU A 85 -16.38 -21.38 3.27
C GLU A 85 -17.28 -21.26 4.51
N ASP A 86 -17.04 -20.24 5.34
CA ASP A 86 -17.84 -20.00 6.54
C ASP A 86 -19.30 -19.63 6.21
N ILE A 87 -19.57 -18.93 5.10
CA ILE A 87 -20.94 -18.58 4.65
C ILE A 87 -21.77 -19.83 4.38
N ILE A 88 -21.17 -20.89 3.84
CA ILE A 88 -21.88 -22.14 3.53
C ILE A 88 -22.49 -22.76 4.81
N SER A 89 -21.75 -22.69 5.91
CA SER A 89 -22.11 -23.30 7.19
C SER A 89 -22.75 -22.32 8.19
N ALA A 90 -22.76 -21.01 7.90
CA ALA A 90 -23.23 -19.98 8.82
C ALA A 90 -24.74 -19.95 8.97
N GLU A 91 -25.24 -19.65 10.18
CA GLU A 91 -26.62 -19.31 10.43
C GLU A 91 -27.01 -17.98 9.74
N THR A 92 -28.29 -17.80 9.46
CA THR A 92 -28.79 -16.63 8.71
C THR A 92 -28.42 -15.30 9.37
N SER A 93 -28.37 -15.24 10.70
CA SER A 93 -28.00 -14.04 11.48
C SER A 93 -26.56 -13.59 11.27
N ASP A 94 -25.63 -14.52 11.00
CA ASP A 94 -24.22 -14.25 10.85
C ASP A 94 -23.80 -13.98 9.41
N ARG A 95 -24.61 -14.45 8.45
CA ARG A 95 -24.33 -14.30 7.01
C ARG A 95 -24.19 -12.85 6.57
N GLU A 96 -24.95 -11.92 7.17
CA GLU A 96 -24.90 -10.52 6.78
C GLU A 96 -23.49 -9.93 6.94
N GLY A 97 -22.82 -10.16 8.06
CA GLY A 97 -21.47 -9.68 8.31
C GLY A 97 -20.42 -10.31 7.40
N LEU A 98 -20.60 -11.59 7.05
CA LEU A 98 -19.71 -12.33 6.14
C LEU A 98 -19.89 -11.88 4.68
N LEU A 99 -21.11 -11.48 4.30
CA LEU A 99 -21.44 -11.00 2.95
C LEU A 99 -21.15 -9.51 2.73
N ASN A 100 -20.51 -8.83 3.70
CA ASN A 100 -20.09 -7.43 3.58
C ASN A 100 -18.56 -7.32 3.61
N LEU A 101 -17.98 -6.85 2.51
CA LEU A 101 -16.58 -6.46 2.42
C LEU A 101 -16.50 -4.94 2.38
N THR A 102 -15.79 -4.35 3.34
CA THR A 102 -15.66 -2.90 3.46
C THR A 102 -14.21 -2.48 3.26
N ILE A 103 -13.98 -1.52 2.39
CA ILE A 103 -12.67 -0.91 2.14
C ILE A 103 -12.74 0.54 2.61
N VAL A 104 -11.79 0.95 3.46
CA VAL A 104 -11.71 2.30 4.01
C VAL A 104 -10.54 3.05 3.38
N GLY A 105 -10.85 4.17 2.73
CA GLY A 105 -9.92 4.97 1.94
C GLY A 105 -10.06 4.74 0.43
N ALA A 106 -10.48 5.76 -0.31
CA ALA A 106 -10.65 5.71 -1.78
C ALA A 106 -9.50 6.37 -2.54
N GLY A 107 -8.28 6.29 -2.01
CA GLY A 107 -7.05 6.53 -2.76
C GLY A 107 -6.81 5.43 -3.82
N PRO A 108 -5.68 5.47 -4.55
CA PRO A 108 -5.37 4.46 -5.57
C PRO A 108 -5.51 3.02 -5.09
N THR A 109 -4.94 2.68 -3.93
CA THR A 109 -5.01 1.33 -3.36
C THR A 109 -6.45 0.88 -3.11
N GLY A 110 -7.28 1.72 -2.47
CA GLY A 110 -8.66 1.34 -2.16
C GLY A 110 -9.53 1.22 -3.41
N VAL A 111 -9.33 2.07 -4.39
CA VAL A 111 -10.02 2.01 -5.70
C VAL A 111 -9.64 0.75 -6.47
N GLU A 112 -8.35 0.40 -6.51
CA GLU A 112 -7.85 -0.81 -7.16
C GLU A 112 -8.37 -2.08 -6.48
N LEU A 113 -8.38 -2.12 -5.15
CA LEU A 113 -8.96 -3.23 -4.38
C LEU A 113 -10.45 -3.37 -4.62
N ALA A 114 -11.20 -2.27 -4.54
CA ALA A 114 -12.65 -2.30 -4.76
C ALA A 114 -13.01 -2.83 -6.15
N GLY A 115 -12.25 -2.41 -7.16
CA GLY A 115 -12.39 -2.91 -8.53
C GLY A 115 -12.04 -4.39 -8.65
N ALA A 116 -10.93 -4.83 -8.05
CA ALA A 116 -10.50 -6.23 -8.08
C ALA A 116 -11.53 -7.15 -7.39
N PHE A 117 -12.03 -6.77 -6.21
CA PHE A 117 -13.07 -7.55 -5.54
C PHE A 117 -14.41 -7.56 -6.28
N ALA A 118 -14.77 -6.47 -6.92
CA ALA A 118 -15.95 -6.45 -7.76
C ALA A 118 -15.83 -7.39 -8.97
N GLU A 119 -14.64 -7.52 -9.56
CA GLU A 119 -14.39 -8.49 -10.62
C GLU A 119 -14.43 -9.93 -10.11
N ILE A 120 -13.85 -10.20 -8.95
CA ILE A 120 -13.91 -11.51 -8.29
C ILE A 120 -15.37 -11.88 -8.01
N LYS A 121 -16.15 -10.96 -7.40
CA LYS A 121 -17.57 -11.14 -7.16
C LYS A 121 -18.35 -11.50 -8.42
N ASN A 122 -18.12 -10.77 -9.50
CA ASN A 122 -18.95 -10.88 -10.70
C ASN A 122 -18.54 -12.03 -11.63
N ASN A 123 -17.29 -12.50 -11.60
CA ASN A 123 -16.75 -13.43 -12.62
C ASN A 123 -16.25 -14.76 -12.04
N ILE A 124 -15.87 -14.81 -10.77
CA ILE A 124 -15.19 -15.94 -10.15
C ILE A 124 -16.06 -16.63 -9.11
N LEU A 125 -16.50 -15.89 -8.10
CA LEU A 125 -17.23 -16.45 -6.96
C LEU A 125 -18.48 -17.24 -7.34
N PRO A 126 -19.33 -16.82 -8.30
CA PRO A 126 -20.50 -17.60 -8.68
C PRO A 126 -20.18 -18.96 -9.32
N LYS A 127 -18.96 -19.15 -9.81
CA LYS A 127 -18.51 -20.43 -10.35
C LYS A 127 -17.95 -21.35 -9.28
N ASP A 128 -17.27 -20.77 -8.29
CA ASP A 128 -16.64 -21.53 -7.21
C ASP A 128 -17.61 -21.90 -6.10
N TYR A 129 -18.62 -21.07 -5.89
CA TYR A 129 -19.64 -21.21 -4.83
C TYR A 129 -21.05 -21.06 -5.40
N PRO A 130 -21.54 -22.03 -6.21
CA PRO A 130 -22.83 -21.94 -6.90
C PRO A 130 -24.02 -21.86 -5.95
N ASP A 131 -23.87 -22.34 -4.71
CA ASP A 131 -24.93 -22.36 -3.70
C ASP A 131 -25.07 -21.03 -2.92
N ILE A 132 -24.16 -20.05 -3.19
CA ILE A 132 -24.20 -18.73 -2.55
C ILE A 132 -24.80 -17.70 -3.50
N ASP A 133 -25.85 -17.02 -3.05
CA ASP A 133 -26.39 -15.87 -3.78
C ASP A 133 -25.53 -14.61 -3.56
N PHE A 134 -24.63 -14.35 -4.51
CA PHE A 134 -23.74 -13.19 -4.49
C PHE A 134 -24.44 -11.86 -4.78
N THR A 135 -25.74 -11.81 -5.05
CA THR A 135 -26.49 -10.53 -5.09
C THR A 135 -26.48 -9.86 -3.73
N HIS A 136 -26.44 -10.64 -2.66
CA HIS A 136 -26.35 -10.18 -1.27
C HIS A 136 -24.91 -9.80 -0.84
N PHE A 137 -23.88 -10.21 -1.59
CA PHE A 137 -22.50 -9.83 -1.30
C PHE A 137 -22.25 -8.36 -1.65
N LYS A 138 -22.05 -7.51 -0.65
CA LYS A 138 -21.85 -6.07 -0.79
C LYS A 138 -20.38 -5.70 -0.67
N ILE A 139 -19.92 -4.85 -1.57
CA ILE A 139 -18.59 -4.23 -1.49
C ILE A 139 -18.80 -2.75 -1.26
N SER A 140 -18.36 -2.24 -0.11
CA SER A 140 -18.48 -0.83 0.27
C SER A 140 -17.10 -0.18 0.27
N LEU A 141 -16.98 1.00 -0.35
CA LEU A 141 -15.79 1.84 -0.36
C LEU A 141 -16.10 3.15 0.38
N ILE A 142 -15.48 3.33 1.55
CA ILE A 142 -15.70 4.47 2.43
C ILE A 142 -14.56 5.47 2.26
N GLU A 143 -14.89 6.76 2.09
CA GLU A 143 -13.93 7.83 1.90
C GLU A 143 -14.31 9.07 2.70
N GLY A 144 -13.35 9.62 3.44
CA GLY A 144 -13.54 10.85 4.21
C GLY A 144 -13.67 12.10 3.37
N SER A 145 -13.07 12.12 2.19
CA SER A 145 -13.18 13.23 1.25
C SER A 145 -14.40 13.09 0.32
N LYS A 146 -14.69 14.14 -0.47
CA LYS A 146 -15.82 14.18 -1.41
C LYS A 146 -15.68 13.20 -2.57
N ASP A 147 -14.46 12.91 -2.99
CA ASP A 147 -14.18 12.19 -4.24
C ASP A 147 -13.27 10.97 -4.02
N THR A 148 -13.46 9.94 -4.83
CA THR A 148 -12.45 8.89 -5.04
C THR A 148 -11.24 9.46 -5.78
N LEU A 149 -10.03 8.92 -5.57
CA LEU A 149 -8.78 9.40 -6.20
C LEU A 149 -8.57 10.90 -6.03
N ASN A 150 -8.73 11.41 -4.80
CA ASN A 150 -8.79 12.84 -4.52
C ASN A 150 -7.58 13.65 -4.99
N SER A 151 -6.41 13.01 -5.13
CA SER A 151 -5.18 13.63 -5.66
C SER A 151 -5.13 13.73 -7.20
N MET A 152 -6.07 13.12 -7.91
CA MET A 152 -6.11 13.08 -9.37
C MET A 152 -7.07 14.14 -9.97
N SER A 153 -7.09 14.25 -11.30
CA SER A 153 -7.94 15.20 -12.01
C SER A 153 -9.44 14.93 -11.80
N ILE A 154 -10.26 15.96 -12.03
CA ILE A 154 -11.72 15.84 -11.97
C ILE A 154 -12.23 14.74 -12.91
N SER A 155 -11.62 14.57 -14.08
CA SER A 155 -11.96 13.50 -15.03
C SER A 155 -11.69 12.12 -14.45
N ALA A 156 -10.53 11.92 -13.79
CA ALA A 156 -10.17 10.66 -13.15
C ALA A 156 -11.11 10.34 -11.98
N LYS A 157 -11.39 11.31 -11.11
CA LYS A 157 -12.35 11.20 -10.00
C LYS A 157 -13.73 10.72 -10.45
N ARG A 158 -14.31 11.43 -11.42
CA ARG A 158 -15.63 11.09 -11.98
C ARG A 158 -15.63 9.72 -12.66
N THR A 159 -14.55 9.39 -13.38
CA THR A 159 -14.45 8.13 -14.11
C THR A 159 -14.31 6.95 -13.17
N SER A 160 -13.46 7.06 -12.12
CA SER A 160 -13.29 6.01 -11.13
C SER A 160 -14.60 5.71 -10.39
N LYS A 161 -15.31 6.75 -9.93
CA LYS A 161 -16.62 6.62 -9.29
C LYS A 161 -17.62 5.90 -10.20
N LYS A 162 -17.73 6.35 -11.48
CA LYS A 162 -18.64 5.75 -12.46
C LYS A 162 -18.31 4.28 -12.73
N TYR A 163 -17.03 3.92 -12.85
CA TYR A 163 -16.62 2.54 -13.12
C TYR A 163 -16.93 1.64 -11.93
N LEU A 164 -16.57 2.04 -10.72
CA LEU A 164 -16.84 1.27 -9.50
C LEU A 164 -18.35 1.06 -9.29
N GLN A 165 -19.16 2.11 -9.43
CA GLN A 165 -20.62 2.01 -9.31
C GLN A 165 -21.22 1.04 -10.34
N LYS A 166 -20.75 1.09 -11.61
CA LYS A 166 -21.17 0.13 -12.64
C LYS A 166 -20.77 -1.31 -12.34
N MET A 167 -19.73 -1.52 -11.53
CA MET A 167 -19.28 -2.85 -11.08
C MET A 167 -20.00 -3.31 -9.81
N GLY A 168 -20.94 -2.51 -9.27
CA GLY A 168 -21.70 -2.84 -8.08
C GLY A 168 -21.04 -2.49 -6.75
N VAL A 169 -20.04 -1.59 -6.76
CA VAL A 169 -19.42 -1.08 -5.53
C VAL A 169 -20.26 0.06 -4.97
N ASN A 170 -20.61 -0.03 -3.70
CA ASN A 170 -21.26 1.02 -2.93
C ASN A 170 -20.20 2.03 -2.45
N ILE A 171 -20.28 3.28 -2.89
CA ILE A 171 -19.32 4.33 -2.56
C ILE A 171 -19.93 5.32 -1.58
N ILE A 172 -19.33 5.44 -0.40
CA ILE A 172 -19.77 6.31 0.69
C ILE A 172 -18.67 7.35 0.90
N THR A 173 -18.90 8.57 0.42
CA THR A 173 -17.97 9.71 0.53
C THR A 173 -18.36 10.62 1.69
N GLU A 174 -17.45 11.56 2.06
CA GLU A 174 -17.64 12.54 3.15
C GLU A 174 -17.96 11.85 4.49
N THR A 175 -17.41 10.64 4.69
CA THR A 175 -17.74 9.79 5.82
C THR A 175 -16.49 9.11 6.36
N PHE A 176 -16.28 9.23 7.68
CA PHE A 176 -15.17 8.60 8.39
C PHE A 176 -15.67 7.39 9.18
N VAL A 177 -14.77 6.44 9.40
CA VAL A 177 -15.00 5.35 10.35
C VAL A 177 -14.64 5.82 11.75
N LYS A 178 -15.58 5.71 12.69
CA LYS A 178 -15.39 6.05 14.10
C LYS A 178 -14.88 4.88 14.92
N ARG A 179 -15.46 3.69 14.68
CA ARG A 179 -15.20 2.48 15.45
C ARG A 179 -15.32 1.24 14.59
N TYR A 180 -14.58 0.20 14.93
CA TYR A 180 -14.72 -1.14 14.36
C TYR A 180 -14.25 -2.18 15.38
N ASP A 181 -15.15 -3.05 15.81
CA ASP A 181 -14.93 -4.09 16.82
C ASP A 181 -14.70 -5.51 16.23
N GLY A 182 -14.51 -5.60 14.90
CA GLY A 182 -14.37 -6.86 14.17
C GLY A 182 -15.69 -7.40 13.59
N ASN A 183 -16.81 -6.76 13.91
CA ASN A 183 -18.15 -7.13 13.39
C ASN A 183 -18.99 -5.92 12.97
N LEU A 184 -18.97 -4.86 13.78
CA LEU A 184 -19.75 -3.64 13.55
C LEU A 184 -18.81 -2.46 13.24
N LEU A 185 -19.07 -1.81 12.11
CA LEU A 185 -18.37 -0.62 11.65
C LEU A 185 -19.28 0.59 11.84
N GLU A 186 -18.92 1.48 12.75
CA GLU A 186 -19.65 2.72 13.02
C GLU A 186 -19.11 3.87 12.19
N LEU A 187 -19.96 4.57 11.49
CA LEU A 187 -19.63 5.68 10.61
C LEU A 187 -19.93 7.04 11.23
N SER A 188 -19.26 8.08 10.75
CA SER A 188 -19.44 9.46 11.23
C SER A 188 -20.82 10.04 10.94
N ASN A 189 -21.53 9.52 9.96
CA ASN A 189 -22.90 9.90 9.60
C ASN A 189 -23.98 9.16 10.41
N GLY A 190 -23.59 8.36 11.41
CA GLY A 190 -24.50 7.59 12.28
C GLY A 190 -24.88 6.20 11.73
N ASN A 191 -24.51 5.87 10.51
CA ASN A 191 -24.78 4.54 9.96
C ASN A 191 -23.87 3.49 10.58
N ILE A 192 -24.38 2.25 10.69
CA ILE A 192 -23.64 1.08 11.14
C ILE A 192 -23.64 0.07 10.00
N ILE A 193 -22.47 -0.50 9.70
CA ILE A 193 -22.31 -1.58 8.72
C ILE A 193 -21.84 -2.83 9.47
N LYS A 194 -22.57 -3.92 9.35
CA LYS A 194 -22.12 -5.25 9.78
C LYS A 194 -21.10 -5.77 8.75
N SER A 195 -19.86 -5.95 9.13
CA SER A 195 -18.81 -6.43 8.22
C SER A 195 -17.72 -7.16 8.99
N LYS A 196 -17.49 -8.43 8.67
CA LYS A 196 -16.37 -9.20 9.23
C LYS A 196 -15.06 -9.00 8.43
N THR A 197 -15.13 -8.30 7.31
CA THR A 197 -13.97 -8.01 6.47
C THR A 197 -13.85 -6.51 6.23
N VAL A 198 -12.95 -5.86 6.98
CA VAL A 198 -12.63 -4.44 6.79
C VAL A 198 -11.17 -4.32 6.39
N ILE A 199 -10.91 -3.73 5.21
CA ILE A 199 -9.57 -3.46 4.71
C ILE A 199 -9.28 -1.97 4.82
N TRP A 200 -8.24 -1.63 5.60
CA TRP A 200 -7.87 -0.25 5.89
C TRP A 200 -6.79 0.26 4.93
N ALA A 201 -7.18 1.15 4.03
CA ALA A 201 -6.33 1.80 3.03
C ALA A 201 -6.35 3.35 3.16
N ALA A 202 -6.73 3.89 4.32
CA ALA A 202 -7.03 5.31 4.53
C ALA A 202 -5.81 6.21 4.78
N GLY A 203 -4.60 5.71 4.62
CA GLY A 203 -3.39 6.51 4.73
C GLY A 203 -2.21 5.78 5.35
N VAL A 204 -1.08 6.46 5.35
CA VAL A 204 0.20 5.95 5.87
C VAL A 204 0.83 6.93 6.85
N ILE A 205 1.65 6.41 7.75
CA ILE A 205 2.40 7.18 8.75
C ILE A 205 3.83 6.64 8.79
N GLY A 206 4.82 7.51 8.99
CA GLY A 206 6.22 7.10 9.09
C GLY A 206 6.47 6.10 10.22
N ASN A 207 7.35 5.16 9.99
CA ASN A 207 7.80 4.26 11.05
C ASN A 207 8.64 5.04 12.07
N THR A 208 8.46 4.74 13.35
CA THR A 208 9.22 5.39 14.42
C THR A 208 10.57 4.72 14.62
N ILE A 209 11.60 5.52 14.90
CA ILE A 209 12.89 5.06 15.36
C ILE A 209 13.38 5.98 16.47
N LYS A 210 13.96 5.42 17.52
CA LYS A 210 14.45 6.16 18.69
C LYS A 210 15.87 6.69 18.48
N GLY A 211 16.25 7.73 19.21
CA GLY A 211 17.63 8.21 19.30
C GLY A 211 18.06 9.22 18.25
N LEU A 212 17.14 9.69 17.40
CA LEU A 212 17.37 10.88 16.60
C LEU A 212 17.26 12.15 17.47
N PRO A 213 17.92 13.26 17.10
CA PRO A 213 17.82 14.53 17.84
C PRO A 213 16.35 14.97 18.02
N ASN A 214 16.05 15.62 19.14
CA ASN A 214 14.69 16.10 19.46
C ASN A 214 14.21 17.10 18.39
N ASN A 215 12.90 17.06 18.07
CA ASN A 215 12.20 17.93 17.09
C ASN A 215 12.39 17.61 15.59
N ILE A 216 12.96 16.47 15.23
CA ILE A 216 13.13 16.10 13.81
C ILE A 216 11.94 15.30 13.27
N GLN A 217 11.10 14.77 14.16
CA GLN A 217 9.88 14.08 13.73
C GLN A 217 8.78 15.10 13.43
N ALA A 218 8.43 15.20 12.16
CA ALA A 218 7.41 16.09 11.64
C ALA A 218 6.04 15.41 11.52
N VAL A 219 5.12 16.12 10.90
CA VAL A 219 3.77 15.63 10.61
C VAL A 219 3.80 14.23 9.98
N GLY A 220 3.04 13.32 10.56
CA GLY A 220 2.95 11.94 10.10
C GLY A 220 4.17 11.09 10.46
N ASN A 221 4.87 11.40 11.56
CA ASN A 221 6.09 10.72 12.06
C ASN A 221 7.22 10.64 11.01
N ARG A 222 7.25 11.56 10.05
CA ARG A 222 8.32 11.63 9.06
C ARG A 222 9.50 12.40 9.63
N ILE A 223 10.71 12.06 9.14
CA ILE A 223 11.96 12.69 9.53
C ILE A 223 12.23 13.88 8.61
N GLU A 224 12.37 15.09 9.18
CA GLU A 224 12.72 16.28 8.40
C GLU A 224 14.13 16.17 7.86
N VAL A 225 14.28 16.43 6.56
CA VAL A 225 15.54 16.41 5.84
C VAL A 225 15.68 17.65 4.96
N ASN A 226 16.93 18.09 4.79
CA ASN A 226 17.23 19.11 3.81
C ASN A 226 17.19 18.54 2.36
N ARG A 227 17.46 19.38 1.38
CA ARG A 227 17.39 18.99 -0.04
C ARG A 227 18.46 18.02 -0.51
N THR A 228 19.45 17.71 0.33
CA THR A 228 20.46 16.65 0.08
C THR A 228 20.14 15.35 0.83
N ASN A 229 18.94 15.23 1.40
CA ASN A 229 18.48 14.13 2.25
C ASN A 229 19.18 14.02 3.62
N LEU A 230 20.01 15.00 4.01
CA LEU A 230 20.62 15.04 5.34
C LEU A 230 19.54 15.35 6.38
N VAL A 231 19.51 14.58 7.46
CA VAL A 231 18.61 14.79 8.60
C VAL A 231 19.00 16.06 9.34
N GLU A 232 18.06 16.95 9.57
CA GLU A 232 18.30 18.22 10.25
C GLU A 232 19.00 18.00 11.61
N GLY A 233 19.97 18.86 11.93
CA GLY A 233 20.76 18.76 13.17
C GLY A 233 21.79 17.62 13.21
N THR A 234 22.01 16.89 12.12
CA THR A 234 23.06 15.85 12.02
C THR A 234 24.07 16.17 10.92
N LYS A 235 25.20 15.46 10.93
CA LYS A 235 26.29 15.67 9.93
C LYS A 235 26.40 14.51 8.93
N ASN A 236 25.91 13.34 9.28
CA ASN A 236 26.17 12.09 8.55
C ASN A 236 24.98 11.11 8.57
N ILE A 237 23.79 11.55 9.02
CA ILE A 237 22.58 10.76 9.00
C ILE A 237 21.66 11.28 7.91
N PHE A 238 21.24 10.40 7.03
CA PHE A 238 20.35 10.71 5.90
C PHE A 238 19.05 9.93 6.03
N ALA A 239 17.94 10.49 5.51
CA ALA A 239 16.69 9.75 5.37
C ALA A 239 16.14 9.87 3.95
N ILE A 240 15.61 8.77 3.41
CA ILE A 240 15.07 8.69 2.05
C ILE A 240 13.74 7.95 2.00
N GLY A 241 12.96 8.22 0.96
CA GLY A 241 11.67 7.56 0.72
C GLY A 241 10.56 8.07 1.63
N ASP A 242 9.60 7.20 1.92
CA ASP A 242 8.36 7.58 2.61
C ASP A 242 8.59 8.15 4.02
N ILE A 243 9.68 7.77 4.67
CA ILE A 243 10.05 8.28 6.00
C ILE A 243 10.60 9.72 5.96
N ALA A 244 11.18 10.15 4.85
CA ALA A 244 11.80 11.46 4.73
C ALA A 244 10.79 12.55 4.40
N LEU A 245 10.75 13.63 5.19
CA LEU A 245 9.98 14.84 4.90
C LEU A 245 10.92 15.91 4.32
N MET A 246 10.97 15.98 3.02
CA MET A 246 11.74 17.00 2.30
C MET A 246 10.78 18.08 1.79
N LYS A 247 10.89 19.28 2.37
CA LYS A 247 10.15 20.47 1.93
C LYS A 247 10.95 21.20 0.85
N THR A 248 10.27 21.63 -0.22
CA THR A 248 10.86 22.44 -1.29
C THR A 248 9.90 23.58 -1.67
N PRO A 249 10.33 24.60 -2.41
CA PRO A 249 9.43 25.66 -2.86
C PRO A 249 8.19 25.14 -3.60
N LYS A 250 8.34 24.05 -4.36
CA LYS A 250 7.24 23.41 -5.09
C LYS A 250 6.39 22.51 -4.21
N TYR A 251 6.97 21.92 -3.17
CA TYR A 251 6.30 20.96 -2.27
C TYR A 251 6.45 21.42 -0.81
N GLN A 252 5.76 22.49 -0.44
CA GLN A 252 5.86 23.11 0.90
C GLN A 252 5.41 22.18 2.03
N LYS A 253 4.51 21.21 1.73
CA LYS A 253 4.08 20.17 2.68
C LYS A 253 4.95 18.91 2.63
N GLY A 254 6.07 18.97 1.91
CA GLY A 254 6.97 17.84 1.66
C GLY A 254 6.60 17.03 0.40
N HIS A 255 7.59 16.34 -0.13
CA HIS A 255 7.39 15.42 -1.26
C HIS A 255 6.38 14.32 -0.92
N PRO A 256 5.59 13.84 -1.89
CA PRO A 256 4.64 12.75 -1.68
C PRO A 256 5.36 11.43 -1.38
N GLN A 257 4.71 10.56 -0.63
CA GLN A 257 5.19 9.22 -0.28
C GLN A 257 4.93 8.26 -1.46
N LEU A 258 5.83 8.28 -2.42
CA LEU A 258 5.74 7.52 -3.67
C LEU A 258 7.05 6.78 -3.95
N ALA A 259 6.96 5.58 -4.50
CA ALA A 259 8.11 4.77 -4.88
C ALA A 259 9.09 5.53 -5.80
N ASN A 260 8.56 6.34 -6.73
CA ASN A 260 9.38 7.15 -7.64
C ASN A 260 10.18 8.24 -6.90
N VAL A 261 9.61 8.87 -5.86
CA VAL A 261 10.33 9.80 -4.99
C VAL A 261 11.46 9.07 -4.27
N ALA A 262 11.16 7.93 -3.64
CA ALA A 262 12.15 7.13 -2.92
C ALA A 262 13.33 6.69 -3.81
N ILE A 263 13.04 6.20 -5.02
CA ILE A 263 14.06 5.77 -5.99
C ILE A 263 14.96 6.95 -6.41
N ASN A 264 14.37 8.10 -6.69
CA ASN A 264 15.15 9.26 -7.16
C ASN A 264 15.92 9.94 -6.02
N GLN A 265 15.38 9.98 -4.80
CA GLN A 265 16.14 10.40 -3.62
C GLN A 265 17.34 9.48 -3.38
N ALA A 266 17.16 8.16 -3.46
CA ALA A 266 18.26 7.20 -3.31
C ALA A 266 19.36 7.39 -4.37
N LYS A 267 18.97 7.61 -5.64
CA LYS A 267 19.90 7.88 -6.73
C LYS A 267 20.68 9.18 -6.50
N ASN A 268 20.00 10.26 -6.10
CA ASN A 268 20.65 11.55 -5.83
C ASN A 268 21.61 11.45 -4.64
N LEU A 269 21.18 10.81 -3.54
CA LEU A 269 22.03 10.61 -2.38
C LEU A 269 23.27 9.75 -2.72
N ALA A 270 23.07 8.63 -3.42
CA ALA A 270 24.19 7.78 -3.85
C ALA A 270 25.18 8.53 -4.75
N PHE A 271 24.68 9.38 -5.67
CA PHE A 271 25.54 10.24 -6.48
C PHE A 271 26.34 11.24 -5.63
N ASN A 272 25.67 11.91 -4.67
CA ASN A 272 26.32 12.87 -3.79
C ASN A 272 27.42 12.23 -2.94
N LEU A 273 27.13 11.10 -2.31
CA LEU A 273 28.11 10.37 -1.48
C LEU A 273 29.32 9.87 -2.31
N ASN A 274 29.06 9.29 -3.50
CA ASN A 274 30.13 8.76 -4.35
C ASN A 274 31.02 9.84 -4.99
N LYS A 275 30.50 11.04 -5.19
CA LYS A 275 31.23 12.14 -5.88
C LYS A 275 31.60 13.28 -4.94
N ALA A 276 31.36 13.13 -3.63
CA ALA A 276 31.54 14.20 -2.64
C ALA A 276 30.86 15.52 -3.09
N LYS A 277 29.62 15.42 -3.59
CA LYS A 277 28.80 16.55 -4.06
C LYS A 277 27.59 16.79 -3.15
N THR A 278 26.98 17.95 -3.30
CA THR A 278 25.80 18.38 -2.54
C THR A 278 24.65 18.78 -3.46
N ASN A 279 24.39 17.97 -4.50
CA ASN A 279 23.29 18.24 -5.42
C ASN A 279 21.97 18.18 -4.67
N GLU A 280 21.20 19.25 -4.76
CA GLU A 280 19.87 19.33 -4.20
C GLU A 280 18.88 18.49 -5.00
N PHE A 281 17.99 17.78 -4.30
CA PHE A 281 16.94 16.99 -4.91
C PHE A 281 15.67 17.83 -5.07
N GLU A 282 15.03 17.72 -6.24
CA GLU A 282 13.69 18.23 -6.50
C GLU A 282 12.88 17.13 -7.20
N TYR A 283 11.72 16.83 -6.68
CA TYR A 283 10.84 15.82 -7.27
C TYR A 283 10.16 16.33 -8.54
N LYS A 284 10.34 15.59 -9.63
CA LYS A 284 9.59 15.80 -10.86
C LYS A 284 8.39 14.86 -10.90
N ASP A 285 7.21 15.42 -10.83
CA ASP A 285 5.96 14.66 -10.96
C ASP A 285 5.84 14.08 -12.38
N LEU A 286 5.76 12.78 -12.47
CA LEU A 286 5.59 12.05 -13.72
C LEU A 286 4.12 11.72 -14.00
N GLY A 287 3.20 12.13 -13.12
CA GLY A 287 1.79 11.83 -13.19
C GLY A 287 1.38 10.65 -12.30
N SER A 288 0.08 10.40 -12.30
CA SER A 288 -0.55 9.36 -11.50
C SER A 288 -1.44 8.48 -12.36
N MET A 289 -1.59 7.22 -11.97
CA MET A 289 -2.49 6.29 -12.64
C MET A 289 -3.09 5.32 -11.63
N ALA A 290 -4.31 4.84 -11.92
CA ALA A 290 -4.97 3.81 -11.14
C ALA A 290 -5.79 2.90 -12.06
N THR A 291 -5.70 1.58 -11.83
CA THR A 291 -6.61 0.62 -12.45
C THR A 291 -7.88 0.49 -11.61
N ILE A 292 -9.01 0.29 -12.28
CA ILE A 292 -10.31 0.17 -11.61
C ILE A 292 -10.93 -1.19 -11.91
N GLY A 293 -10.20 -2.01 -12.65
CA GLY A 293 -10.62 -3.31 -13.10
C GLY A 293 -10.18 -3.57 -14.52
N ARG A 294 -10.54 -4.72 -15.06
CA ARG A 294 -10.16 -5.15 -16.41
C ARG A 294 -10.65 -4.14 -17.45
N ASN A 295 -9.75 -3.70 -18.30
CA ASN A 295 -10.01 -2.71 -19.36
C ASN A 295 -10.45 -1.33 -18.85
N LYS A 296 -10.26 -1.06 -17.57
CA LYS A 296 -10.69 0.18 -16.92
C LYS A 296 -9.55 0.75 -16.07
N ALA A 297 -8.97 1.84 -16.51
CA ALA A 297 -8.00 2.60 -15.76
C ALA A 297 -8.16 4.10 -16.03
N VAL A 298 -7.54 4.91 -15.21
CA VAL A 298 -7.39 6.35 -15.39
C VAL A 298 -5.91 6.70 -15.32
N VAL A 299 -5.49 7.60 -16.18
CA VAL A 299 -4.11 8.08 -16.29
C VAL A 299 -4.12 9.59 -16.38
N ASP A 300 -3.42 10.23 -15.45
CA ASP A 300 -3.15 11.66 -15.41
C ASP A 300 -1.65 11.88 -15.53
N LEU A 301 -1.17 12.10 -16.74
CA LEU A 301 0.20 12.56 -17.00
C LEU A 301 0.23 14.09 -17.02
N PRO A 302 1.41 14.74 -16.88
CA PRO A 302 1.50 16.20 -16.88
C PRO A 302 0.84 16.88 -18.09
N HIS A 303 0.90 16.25 -19.27
CA HIS A 303 0.40 16.82 -20.52
C HIS A 303 -0.79 16.06 -21.12
N PHE A 304 -1.04 14.82 -20.68
CA PHE A 304 -2.07 13.95 -21.27
C PHE A 304 -2.90 13.28 -20.19
N LYS A 305 -4.22 13.29 -20.36
CA LYS A 305 -5.17 12.62 -19.49
C LYS A 305 -6.05 11.71 -20.32
N PHE A 306 -6.10 10.44 -19.98
CA PHE A 306 -6.90 9.47 -20.70
C PHE A 306 -7.41 8.36 -19.78
N LYS A 307 -8.37 7.57 -20.26
CA LYS A 307 -9.09 6.57 -19.47
C LYS A 307 -9.51 5.38 -20.32
N GLY A 308 -9.95 4.31 -19.65
CA GLY A 308 -10.51 3.13 -20.28
C GLY A 308 -9.45 2.11 -20.67
N TYR A 309 -9.68 1.39 -21.78
CA TYR A 309 -8.85 0.28 -22.22
C TYR A 309 -7.39 0.68 -22.49
N PHE A 310 -7.18 1.76 -23.23
CA PHE A 310 -5.83 2.24 -23.52
C PHE A 310 -5.06 2.65 -22.26
N ALA A 311 -5.73 3.31 -21.31
CA ALA A 311 -5.15 3.64 -20.02
C ALA A 311 -4.75 2.38 -19.23
N TRP A 312 -5.56 1.33 -19.30
CA TRP A 312 -5.29 0.06 -18.67
C TRP A 312 -4.08 -0.65 -19.30
N LEU A 313 -3.93 -0.64 -20.62
CA LEU A 313 -2.74 -1.17 -21.30
C LEU A 313 -1.47 -0.42 -20.89
N VAL A 314 -1.51 0.91 -20.84
CA VAL A 314 -0.38 1.74 -20.40
C VAL A 314 -0.02 1.44 -18.95
N TRP A 315 -1.02 1.31 -18.07
CA TRP A 315 -0.82 0.94 -16.67
C TRP A 315 -0.12 -0.43 -16.56
N MET A 316 -0.62 -1.45 -17.27
CA MET A 316 -0.02 -2.79 -17.29
C MET A 316 1.42 -2.77 -17.80
N PHE A 317 1.67 -2.09 -18.91
CA PHE A 317 3.00 -2.00 -19.50
C PHE A 317 4.01 -1.34 -18.54
N LEU A 318 3.66 -0.20 -17.93
CA LEU A 318 4.53 0.50 -17.01
C LEU A 318 4.82 -0.33 -15.75
N HIS A 319 3.80 -0.98 -15.18
CA HIS A 319 4.00 -1.85 -14.01
C HIS A 319 4.87 -3.07 -14.35
N LEU A 320 4.70 -3.65 -15.54
CA LEU A 320 5.55 -4.74 -16.01
C LEU A 320 7.02 -4.28 -16.17
N MET A 321 7.23 -3.05 -16.68
CA MET A 321 8.59 -2.51 -16.86
C MET A 321 9.30 -2.24 -15.52
N LEU A 322 8.55 -1.88 -14.47
CA LEU A 322 9.10 -1.64 -13.13
C LEU A 322 9.52 -2.94 -12.40
N ILE A 323 9.11 -4.11 -12.88
CA ILE A 323 9.50 -5.39 -12.27
C ILE A 323 10.98 -5.66 -12.54
N LEU A 324 11.70 -6.06 -11.49
CA LEU A 324 13.09 -6.48 -11.59
C LEU A 324 13.18 -7.84 -12.30
N SER A 325 14.23 -8.01 -13.12
CA SER A 325 14.54 -9.25 -13.85
C SER A 325 13.61 -9.54 -15.05
N VAL A 326 14.23 -9.83 -16.19
CA VAL A 326 13.54 -10.22 -17.43
C VAL A 326 12.71 -11.50 -17.23
N ARG A 327 13.26 -12.48 -16.49
CA ARG A 327 12.56 -13.74 -16.18
C ARG A 327 11.20 -13.47 -15.51
N ASN A 328 11.17 -12.59 -14.52
CA ASN A 328 9.94 -12.32 -13.79
C ASN A 328 8.95 -11.49 -14.60
N LYS A 329 9.43 -10.58 -15.46
CA LYS A 329 8.58 -9.87 -16.41
C LYS A 329 7.84 -10.85 -17.30
N LEU A 330 8.54 -11.85 -17.85
CA LEU A 330 7.95 -12.86 -18.72
C LEU A 330 6.93 -13.74 -17.97
N ILE A 331 7.26 -14.21 -16.77
CA ILE A 331 6.34 -15.03 -15.96
C ILE A 331 5.06 -14.24 -15.62
N ILE A 332 5.19 -12.98 -15.20
CA ILE A 332 4.05 -12.14 -14.86
C ILE A 332 3.23 -11.80 -16.10
N PHE A 333 3.89 -11.49 -17.21
CA PHE A 333 3.20 -11.24 -18.47
C PHE A 333 2.37 -12.45 -18.93
N ILE A 334 2.95 -13.66 -18.92
CA ILE A 334 2.25 -14.89 -19.26
C ILE A 334 1.05 -15.13 -18.33
N ASN A 335 1.25 -14.96 -17.02
CA ASN A 335 0.16 -15.10 -16.05
C ASN A 335 -0.96 -14.06 -16.26
N TRP A 336 -0.62 -12.82 -16.63
CA TRP A 336 -1.61 -11.80 -16.94
C TRP A 336 -2.39 -12.11 -18.21
N VAL A 337 -1.70 -12.56 -19.26
CA VAL A 337 -2.35 -13.00 -20.51
C VAL A 337 -3.29 -14.18 -20.23
N TRP A 338 -2.82 -15.17 -19.46
CA TRP A 338 -3.64 -16.31 -19.07
C TRP A 338 -4.89 -15.89 -18.29
N ALA A 339 -4.72 -15.10 -17.22
CA ALA A 339 -5.82 -14.59 -16.43
C ALA A 339 -6.77 -13.71 -17.27
N TYR A 340 -6.25 -12.98 -18.26
CA TYR A 340 -7.06 -12.18 -19.17
C TYR A 340 -7.93 -13.05 -20.08
N LEU A 341 -7.42 -14.15 -20.62
CA LEU A 341 -8.16 -15.04 -21.52
C LEU A 341 -9.15 -15.93 -20.76
N THR A 342 -8.71 -16.56 -19.69
CA THR A 342 -9.52 -17.55 -18.95
C THR A 342 -10.49 -16.92 -17.96
N LYS A 343 -10.27 -15.66 -17.56
CA LYS A 343 -10.97 -14.99 -16.44
C LYS A 343 -10.82 -15.74 -15.11
N ASP A 344 -9.75 -16.51 -15.00
CA ASP A 344 -9.45 -17.35 -13.85
C ASP A 344 -8.25 -16.80 -13.06
N THR A 345 -8.31 -16.92 -11.74
CA THR A 345 -7.19 -16.58 -10.85
C THR A 345 -6.65 -17.86 -10.23
N SER A 346 -5.38 -18.14 -10.45
CA SER A 346 -4.74 -19.42 -10.12
C SER A 346 -4.55 -19.70 -8.63
N LEU A 347 -4.89 -18.79 -7.72
CA LEU A 347 -4.58 -18.91 -6.29
C LEU A 347 -5.85 -19.00 -5.44
N ARG A 348 -6.45 -20.17 -5.38
CA ARG A 348 -7.63 -20.51 -4.56
C ARG A 348 -7.28 -21.36 -3.33
N LEU A 349 -6.00 -21.50 -3.02
CA LEU A 349 -5.55 -22.31 -1.88
C LEU A 349 -5.51 -21.48 -0.60
N ILE A 350 -6.18 -21.93 0.44
CA ILE A 350 -6.13 -21.35 1.78
C ILE A 350 -4.84 -21.84 2.45
N LEU A 351 -3.91 -20.93 2.70
CA LEU A 351 -2.66 -21.18 3.39
C LEU A 351 -2.81 -20.73 4.85
N LYS A 352 -3.21 -21.62 5.74
CA LYS A 352 -3.29 -21.32 7.18
C LYS A 352 -1.93 -21.54 7.84
N GLN A 353 -1.53 -20.62 8.73
CA GLN A 353 -0.49 -20.91 9.71
C GLN A 353 -1.05 -21.94 10.69
N THR A 354 -0.45 -23.10 10.75
CA THR A 354 -0.68 -24.04 11.85
C THR A 354 -0.14 -23.37 13.12
N LYS A 355 -1.01 -23.05 14.08
CA LYS A 355 -0.53 -22.69 15.42
C LYS A 355 0.18 -23.92 15.97
N ILE A 356 1.49 -23.92 15.96
CA ILE A 356 2.27 -24.87 16.74
C ILE A 356 1.93 -24.54 18.19
N LYS A 357 1.15 -25.39 18.86
CA LYS A 357 1.08 -25.38 20.31
C LYS A 357 2.50 -25.72 20.75
N MET A 358 3.25 -24.77 21.25
CA MET A 358 4.40 -25.04 22.08
C MET A 358 3.81 -25.48 23.44
N ASP A 359 3.83 -26.76 23.68
CA ASP A 359 3.58 -27.36 24.97
C ASP A 359 4.69 -26.97 25.96
#